data_75429c1ad0a0dd3f2d03d0e63716f303
#
_entry.id   75429c1ad0a0dd3f2d03d0e63716f303
#
_cell.length_a   1.000
_cell.length_b   1.000
_cell.length_c   1.000
_cell.angle_alpha   90.00
_cell.angle_beta   90.00
_cell.angle_gamma   90.00
#
_symmetry.space_group_name_H-M   'P 1'
#
loop_
_entity.id
_entity.type
_entity.pdbx_description
1 polymer ?
#
loop_
_entity_poly.entity_id
_entity_poly.type
_entity_poly.pdbx_seq_one_letter_code
_entity_poly.pdbx_strand_id
1 'polypeptide(L)'
;MHDEALRLYSEPENHLIMESAAIVSAETVNSTRVQDTIKFASCMGASLVGIATCTAMLRETRILTELLRKAGFEVQVVGCKLESNMKADLNIGAPSLAEDSVICNPIMQALLLNDAKTDLNILMGICVGHDALFCKYSNAPAVTLVAKDFMTVHNPCSVLWVTFQSNRNGRGETVFPEVGATARG
;
A
#
# COMPACT_ATOMS: atom_id res chain seq x y z
N MET A 1 1.05 1.21 28.64
CA MET A 1 1.32 0.97 27.19
C MET A 1 1.96 -0.38 26.93
N HIS A 2 3.04 -0.81 27.62
CA HIS A 2 3.67 -2.12 27.39
C HIS A 2 2.69 -3.28 27.62
N ASP A 3 2.06 -3.33 28.79
CA ASP A 3 1.10 -4.38 29.14
C ASP A 3 -0.13 -4.38 28.21
N GLU A 4 -0.56 -3.20 27.78
CA GLU A 4 -1.65 -3.07 26.81
C GLU A 4 -1.26 -3.62 25.44
N ALA A 5 -0.03 -3.38 24.97
CA ALA A 5 0.46 -3.95 23.72
C ALA A 5 0.52 -5.49 23.81
N LEU A 6 1.00 -6.06 24.93
CA LEU A 6 1.03 -7.50 25.13
C LEU A 6 -0.38 -8.10 25.12
N ARG A 7 -1.33 -7.41 25.75
CA ARG A 7 -2.74 -7.83 25.74
C ARG A 7 -3.29 -7.86 24.31
N LEU A 8 -3.05 -6.81 23.51
CA LEU A 8 -3.50 -6.74 22.11
C LEU A 8 -2.87 -7.84 21.25
N TYR A 9 -1.59 -8.18 21.45
CA TYR A 9 -0.95 -9.31 20.74
C TYR A 9 -1.55 -10.67 21.11
N SER A 10 -2.24 -10.80 22.25
CA SER A 10 -2.91 -12.05 22.63
C SER A 10 -4.29 -12.23 21.98
N GLU A 11 -4.85 -11.21 21.34
CA GLU A 11 -6.07 -11.34 20.55
C GLU A 11 -5.82 -12.25 19.33
N PRO A 12 -6.71 -13.20 19.01
CA PRO A 12 -6.43 -14.27 18.04
C PRO A 12 -5.98 -13.77 16.67
N GLU A 13 -6.61 -12.73 16.15
CA GLU A 13 -6.26 -12.15 14.84
C GLU A 13 -4.87 -11.49 14.87
N ASN A 14 -4.61 -10.68 15.89
CA ASN A 14 -3.32 -10.01 16.06
C ASN A 14 -2.18 -11.02 16.27
N HIS A 15 -2.47 -12.10 17.01
CA HIS A 15 -1.51 -13.18 17.22
C HIS A 15 -1.17 -13.89 15.93
N LEU A 16 -2.18 -14.25 15.14
CA LEU A 16 -1.99 -14.88 13.82
C LEU A 16 -1.16 -14.02 12.86
N ILE A 17 -1.47 -12.71 12.80
CA ILE A 17 -0.71 -11.75 11.97
C ILE A 17 0.75 -11.72 12.42
N MET A 18 1.00 -11.61 13.73
CA MET A 18 2.34 -11.48 14.27
C MET A 18 3.16 -12.76 14.12
N GLU A 19 2.56 -13.92 14.35
CA GLU A 19 3.19 -15.23 14.15
C GLU A 19 3.55 -15.44 12.67
N SER A 20 2.62 -15.16 11.76
CA SER A 20 2.84 -15.23 10.31
C SER A 20 3.97 -14.30 9.87
N ALA A 21 4.01 -13.08 10.40
CA ALA A 21 5.09 -12.13 10.12
C ALA A 21 6.45 -12.62 10.66
N ALA A 22 6.49 -13.24 11.83
CA ALA A 22 7.72 -13.80 12.40
C ALA A 22 8.27 -14.96 11.55
N ILE A 23 7.40 -15.85 11.05
CA ILE A 23 7.79 -16.94 10.14
C ILE A 23 8.40 -16.39 8.85
N VAL A 24 7.77 -15.36 8.26
CA VAL A 24 8.27 -14.72 7.03
C VAL A 24 9.62 -14.04 7.29
N SER A 25 9.74 -13.25 8.36
CA SER A 25 10.95 -12.47 8.64
C SER A 25 12.20 -13.33 8.93
N ALA A 26 12.01 -14.56 9.34
CA ALA A 26 13.13 -15.50 9.53
C ALA A 26 13.88 -15.83 8.21
N GLU A 27 13.23 -15.66 7.06
CA GLU A 27 13.77 -16.00 5.73
C GLU A 27 13.93 -14.79 4.80
N THR A 28 13.52 -13.58 5.22
CA THR A 28 13.47 -12.36 4.39
C THR A 28 14.81 -11.99 3.73
N VAL A 29 15.94 -12.36 4.34
CA VAL A 29 17.27 -12.07 3.78
C VAL A 29 17.51 -12.73 2.42
N ASN A 30 16.83 -13.85 2.15
CA ASN A 30 16.99 -14.66 0.93
C ASN A 30 15.75 -14.63 0.01
N SER A 31 14.79 -13.78 0.30
CA SER A 31 13.53 -13.68 -0.45
C SER A 31 13.25 -12.25 -0.91
N THR A 32 12.38 -12.13 -1.92
CA THR A 32 11.87 -10.85 -2.37
C THR A 32 10.59 -10.49 -1.61
N ARG A 33 10.26 -9.18 -1.49
CA ARG A 33 9.00 -8.76 -0.87
C ARG A 33 7.76 -9.40 -1.51
N VAL A 34 7.79 -9.73 -2.80
CA VAL A 34 6.69 -10.47 -3.47
C VAL A 34 6.57 -11.88 -2.89
N GLN A 35 7.70 -12.60 -2.75
CA GLN A 35 7.71 -13.93 -2.15
C GLN A 35 7.28 -13.90 -0.68
N ASP A 36 7.76 -12.90 0.07
CA ASP A 36 7.37 -12.68 1.46
C ASP A 36 5.86 -12.43 1.59
N THR A 37 5.28 -11.63 0.70
CA THR A 37 3.84 -11.34 0.70
C THR A 37 3.02 -12.59 0.41
N ILE A 38 3.44 -13.41 -0.56
CA ILE A 38 2.80 -14.70 -0.89
C ILE A 38 2.88 -15.66 0.30
N LYS A 39 4.07 -15.77 0.91
CA LYS A 39 4.28 -16.63 2.09
C LYS A 39 3.46 -16.15 3.28
N PHE A 40 3.40 -14.83 3.52
CA PHE A 40 2.58 -14.24 4.58
C PHE A 40 1.11 -14.57 4.39
N ALA A 41 0.56 -14.40 3.17
CA ALA A 41 -0.81 -14.79 2.86
C ALA A 41 -1.07 -16.28 3.15
N SER A 42 -0.12 -17.15 2.81
CA SER A 42 -0.22 -18.60 3.11
C SER A 42 -0.21 -18.89 4.61
N CYS A 43 0.68 -18.25 5.38
CA CYS A 43 0.76 -18.41 6.83
C CYS A 43 -0.50 -17.89 7.55
N MET A 44 -1.10 -16.82 7.01
CA MET A 44 -2.39 -16.30 7.48
C MET A 44 -3.58 -17.23 7.17
N GLY A 45 -3.39 -18.28 6.36
CA GLY A 45 -4.48 -19.14 5.89
C GLY A 45 -5.43 -18.45 4.92
N ALA A 46 -4.98 -17.40 4.24
CA ALA A 46 -5.79 -16.66 3.29
C ALA A 46 -6.26 -17.57 2.14
N SER A 47 -7.50 -17.42 1.70
CA SER A 47 -8.07 -18.05 0.52
C SER A 47 -8.30 -17.02 -0.59
N LEU A 48 -8.81 -15.85 -0.24
CA LEU A 48 -9.09 -14.74 -1.15
C LEU A 48 -8.22 -13.53 -0.82
N VAL A 49 -7.34 -13.16 -1.77
CA VAL A 49 -6.46 -11.99 -1.65
C VAL A 49 -7.01 -10.84 -2.48
N GLY A 50 -7.22 -9.68 -1.82
CA GLY A 50 -7.59 -8.44 -2.46
C GLY A 50 -6.35 -7.68 -2.99
N ILE A 51 -6.48 -7.02 -4.13
CA ILE A 51 -5.47 -6.08 -4.63
C ILE A 51 -6.12 -4.74 -4.91
N ALA A 52 -5.76 -3.72 -4.13
CA ALA A 52 -6.07 -2.35 -4.44
C ALA A 52 -4.93 -1.76 -5.30
N THR A 53 -5.22 -1.45 -6.56
CA THR A 53 -4.18 -1.02 -7.50
C THR A 53 -4.43 0.38 -8.05
N CYS A 54 -3.35 1.09 -8.35
CA CYS A 54 -3.41 2.27 -9.20
C CYS A 54 -3.53 1.87 -10.68
N THR A 55 -4.27 2.65 -11.46
CA THR A 55 -4.40 2.44 -12.92
C THR A 55 -3.05 2.48 -13.64
N ALA A 56 -2.05 3.18 -13.10
CA ALA A 56 -0.68 3.20 -13.66
C ALA A 56 0.12 1.92 -13.40
N MET A 57 -0.38 0.99 -12.58
CA MET A 57 0.30 -0.24 -12.18
C MET A 57 -0.43 -1.51 -12.67
N LEU A 58 -1.31 -1.38 -13.65
CA LEU A 58 -2.15 -2.51 -14.12
C LEU A 58 -1.31 -3.65 -14.72
N ARG A 59 -0.18 -3.35 -15.33
CA ARG A 59 0.72 -4.36 -15.90
C ARG A 59 1.35 -5.21 -14.80
N GLU A 60 1.92 -4.56 -13.80
CA GLU A 60 2.56 -5.20 -12.65
C GLU A 60 1.52 -5.94 -11.80
N THR A 61 0.32 -5.36 -11.66
CA THR A 61 -0.80 -6.00 -10.97
C THR A 61 -1.24 -7.29 -11.65
N ARG A 62 -1.27 -7.33 -12.99
CA ARG A 62 -1.58 -8.56 -13.74
C ARG A 62 -0.57 -9.66 -13.42
N ILE A 63 0.72 -9.34 -13.45
CA ILE A 63 1.79 -10.30 -13.12
C ILE A 63 1.64 -10.80 -11.68
N LEU A 64 1.40 -9.90 -10.72
CA LEU A 64 1.17 -10.28 -9.33
C LEU A 64 -0.04 -11.21 -9.18
N THR A 65 -1.14 -10.89 -9.87
CA THR A 65 -2.36 -11.72 -9.88
C THR A 65 -2.08 -13.13 -10.37
N GLU A 66 -1.29 -13.29 -11.42
CA GLU A 66 -0.89 -14.59 -11.94
C GLU A 66 -0.03 -15.37 -10.94
N LEU A 67 0.90 -14.71 -10.26
CA LEU A 67 1.75 -15.32 -9.23
C LEU A 67 0.92 -15.79 -8.03
N LEU A 68 -0.01 -14.97 -7.54
CA LEU A 68 -0.91 -15.33 -6.44
C LEU A 68 -1.81 -16.51 -6.81
N ARG A 69 -2.40 -16.51 -8.02
CA ARG A 69 -3.21 -17.63 -8.50
C ARG A 69 -2.42 -18.92 -8.64
N LYS A 70 -1.17 -18.85 -9.12
CA LYS A 70 -0.25 -20.01 -9.16
C LYS A 70 0.09 -20.53 -7.77
N ALA A 71 0.10 -19.65 -6.76
CA ALA A 71 0.29 -20.03 -5.37
C ALA A 71 -0.98 -20.60 -4.70
N GLY A 72 -2.11 -20.65 -5.41
CA GLY A 72 -3.36 -21.27 -4.95
C GLY A 72 -4.42 -20.31 -4.39
N PHE A 73 -4.19 -18.99 -4.47
CA PHE A 73 -5.16 -18.00 -3.97
C PHE A 73 -6.22 -17.65 -5.03
N GLU A 74 -7.43 -17.38 -4.57
CA GLU A 74 -8.37 -16.55 -5.31
C GLU A 74 -7.94 -15.08 -5.20
N VAL A 75 -8.17 -14.29 -6.27
CA VAL A 75 -7.70 -12.90 -6.32
C VAL A 75 -8.77 -11.99 -6.83
N GLN A 76 -9.11 -10.98 -6.03
CA GLN A 76 -10.00 -9.87 -6.38
C GLN A 76 -9.18 -8.60 -6.60
N VAL A 77 -9.28 -7.98 -7.78
CA VAL A 77 -8.53 -6.76 -8.13
C VAL A 77 -9.47 -5.58 -8.27
N VAL A 78 -9.12 -4.46 -7.65
CA VAL A 78 -9.92 -3.22 -7.69
C VAL A 78 -9.03 -2.03 -8.06
N GLY A 79 -9.36 -1.35 -9.17
CA GLY A 79 -8.65 -0.17 -9.65
C GLY A 79 -8.98 1.10 -8.85
N CYS A 80 -8.17 2.15 -8.96
CA CYS A 80 -8.34 3.36 -8.14
C CYS A 80 -9.38 4.37 -8.66
N LYS A 81 -9.74 4.33 -9.95
CA LYS A 81 -10.68 5.29 -10.59
C LYS A 81 -12.08 4.69 -10.75
N LEU A 82 -12.61 4.12 -9.68
CA LEU A 82 -13.96 3.57 -9.65
C LEU A 82 -14.99 4.67 -9.64
N GLU A 83 -16.12 4.40 -10.32
CA GLU A 83 -17.28 5.28 -10.43
C GLU A 83 -17.01 6.66 -11.05
N SER A 84 -15.77 6.90 -11.48
CA SER A 84 -15.39 8.16 -12.15
C SER A 84 -15.79 9.42 -11.37
N ASN A 85 -15.71 9.38 -10.03
CA ASN A 85 -16.04 10.53 -9.19
C ASN A 85 -15.22 11.74 -9.62
N MET A 86 -15.89 12.85 -9.79
CA MET A 86 -15.24 14.11 -10.10
C MET A 86 -14.73 14.76 -8.83
N LYS A 87 -13.69 15.54 -8.94
CA LYS A 87 -13.13 16.31 -7.85
C LYS A 87 -14.16 17.29 -7.26
N ALA A 88 -15.01 17.86 -8.11
CA ALA A 88 -16.10 18.73 -7.69
C ALA A 88 -17.12 18.01 -6.78
N ASP A 89 -17.40 16.74 -7.00
CA ASP A 89 -18.36 15.97 -6.21
C ASP A 89 -17.92 15.82 -4.75
N LEU A 90 -16.61 15.84 -4.51
CA LEU A 90 -16.01 15.70 -3.18
C LEU A 90 -15.67 17.05 -2.54
N ASN A 91 -15.98 18.17 -3.21
CA ASN A 91 -15.66 19.52 -2.76
C ASN A 91 -14.17 19.69 -2.39
N ILE A 92 -13.27 19.04 -3.15
CA ILE A 92 -11.83 19.10 -2.93
C ILE A 92 -11.23 20.21 -3.79
N GLY A 93 -10.84 21.32 -3.15
CA GLY A 93 -10.07 22.38 -3.77
C GLY A 93 -8.59 22.00 -3.84
N ALA A 94 -8.06 21.70 -5.03
CA ALA A 94 -6.62 21.57 -5.25
C ALA A 94 -6.24 22.42 -6.49
N PRO A 95 -5.38 23.42 -6.33
CA PRO A 95 -5.09 24.40 -7.39
C PRO A 95 -4.47 23.79 -8.66
N SER A 96 -3.84 22.61 -8.53
CA SER A 96 -3.07 21.98 -9.62
C SER A 96 -3.86 21.00 -10.49
N LEU A 97 -5.13 20.72 -10.16
CA LEU A 97 -5.96 19.78 -10.91
C LEU A 97 -7.19 20.48 -11.45
N ALA A 98 -7.56 20.20 -12.69
CA ALA A 98 -8.82 20.67 -13.28
C ALA A 98 -10.02 20.18 -12.44
N GLU A 99 -11.04 21.02 -12.28
CA GLU A 99 -12.22 20.70 -11.48
C GLU A 99 -13.01 19.51 -12.04
N ASP A 100 -12.93 19.29 -13.33
CA ASP A 100 -13.55 18.19 -14.08
C ASP A 100 -12.69 16.91 -14.12
N SER A 101 -11.58 16.87 -13.38
CA SER A 101 -10.73 15.68 -13.36
C SER A 101 -11.32 14.55 -12.50
N VAL A 102 -11.24 13.32 -13.03
CA VAL A 102 -11.59 12.11 -12.27
C VAL A 102 -10.58 11.86 -11.16
N ILE A 103 -11.06 11.79 -9.92
CA ILE A 103 -10.25 11.50 -8.74
C ILE A 103 -10.24 10.00 -8.41
N CYS A 104 -9.20 9.55 -7.70
CA CYS A 104 -9.14 8.19 -7.17
C CYS A 104 -10.14 8.02 -6.02
N ASN A 105 -10.69 6.81 -5.89
CA ASN A 105 -11.64 6.45 -4.84
C ASN A 105 -11.11 5.30 -3.95
N PRO A 106 -10.13 5.57 -3.07
CA PRO A 106 -9.53 4.53 -2.22
C PRO A 106 -10.51 3.95 -1.20
N ILE A 107 -11.49 4.74 -0.76
CA ILE A 107 -12.55 4.23 0.14
C ILE A 107 -13.38 3.18 -0.58
N MET A 108 -13.83 3.46 -1.82
CA MET A 108 -14.58 2.48 -2.60
C MET A 108 -13.76 1.22 -2.90
N GLN A 109 -12.45 1.36 -3.13
CA GLN A 109 -11.58 0.18 -3.27
C GLN A 109 -11.64 -0.71 -2.01
N ALA A 110 -11.56 -0.12 -0.81
CA ALA A 110 -11.66 -0.85 0.45
C ALA A 110 -13.05 -1.48 0.63
N LEU A 111 -14.12 -0.73 0.39
CA LEU A 111 -15.49 -1.23 0.55
C LEU A 111 -15.80 -2.41 -0.38
N LEU A 112 -15.35 -2.39 -1.63
CA LEU A 112 -15.53 -3.50 -2.56
C LEU A 112 -14.75 -4.75 -2.15
N LEU A 113 -13.55 -4.60 -1.59
CA LEU A 113 -12.79 -5.73 -1.05
C LEU A 113 -13.38 -6.26 0.25
N ASN A 114 -13.97 -5.38 1.09
CA ASN A 114 -14.72 -5.79 2.27
C ASN A 114 -15.98 -6.59 1.90
N ASP A 115 -16.72 -6.15 0.87
CA ASP A 115 -17.90 -6.87 0.37
C ASP A 115 -17.52 -8.24 -0.20
N ALA A 116 -16.39 -8.32 -0.90
CA ALA A 116 -15.81 -9.58 -1.37
C ALA A 116 -15.29 -10.48 -0.23
N LYS A 117 -15.16 -9.96 1.00
CA LYS A 117 -14.65 -10.67 2.18
C LYS A 117 -13.23 -11.22 1.97
N THR A 118 -12.35 -10.38 1.45
CA THR A 118 -10.93 -10.73 1.31
C THR A 118 -10.28 -10.99 2.68
N ASP A 119 -9.35 -11.94 2.72
CA ASP A 119 -8.62 -12.32 3.93
C ASP A 119 -7.38 -11.44 4.16
N LEU A 120 -6.80 -10.94 3.08
CA LEU A 120 -5.64 -10.05 3.06
C LEU A 120 -5.76 -9.10 1.88
N ASN A 121 -5.41 -7.82 2.07
CA ASN A 121 -5.37 -6.83 1.01
C ASN A 121 -3.94 -6.39 0.68
N ILE A 122 -3.61 -6.31 -0.60
CA ILE A 122 -2.31 -5.85 -1.10
C ILE A 122 -2.49 -4.48 -1.77
N LEU A 123 -1.70 -3.48 -1.35
CA LEU A 123 -1.67 -2.16 -1.97
C LEU A 123 -0.58 -2.13 -3.04
N MET A 124 -1.00 -1.83 -4.28
CA MET A 124 -0.16 -1.87 -5.47
C MET A 124 -0.04 -0.48 -6.11
N GLY A 125 0.97 0.28 -5.69
CA GLY A 125 1.26 1.62 -6.22
C GLY A 125 0.18 2.66 -5.90
N ILE A 126 -0.46 2.58 -4.76
CA ILE A 126 -1.42 3.59 -4.30
C ILE A 126 -0.68 4.87 -3.90
N CYS A 127 -1.27 6.03 -4.19
CA CYS A 127 -0.70 7.33 -3.87
C CYS A 127 -0.67 7.58 -2.36
N VAL A 128 0.29 8.40 -1.91
CA VAL A 128 0.36 8.90 -0.53
C VAL A 128 -0.97 9.55 -0.12
N GLY A 129 -1.49 9.19 1.03
CA GLY A 129 -2.78 9.61 1.56
C GLY A 129 -3.97 8.77 1.07
N HIS A 130 -3.94 8.26 -0.17
CA HIS A 130 -4.94 7.30 -0.64
C HIS A 130 -4.74 5.93 0.01
N ASP A 131 -3.50 5.50 0.24
CA ASP A 131 -3.15 4.32 1.02
C ASP A 131 -3.63 4.43 2.47
N ALA A 132 -3.48 5.59 3.10
CA ALA A 132 -4.01 5.86 4.44
C ALA A 132 -5.54 5.74 4.51
N LEU A 133 -6.26 6.28 3.50
CA LEU A 133 -7.72 6.13 3.40
C LEU A 133 -8.12 4.68 3.18
N PHE A 134 -7.44 3.97 2.29
CA PHE A 134 -7.71 2.55 2.08
C PHE A 134 -7.55 1.75 3.38
N CYS A 135 -6.41 1.87 4.05
CA CYS A 135 -6.13 1.15 5.30
C CYS A 135 -7.15 1.49 6.42
N LYS A 136 -7.63 2.74 6.45
CA LYS A 136 -8.63 3.17 7.43
C LYS A 136 -9.98 2.46 7.27
N TYR A 137 -10.35 2.10 6.04
CA TYR A 137 -11.65 1.50 5.71
C TYR A 137 -11.57 0.02 5.32
N SER A 138 -10.38 -0.56 5.23
CA SER A 138 -10.19 -1.99 5.00
C SER A 138 -10.51 -2.79 6.27
N ASN A 139 -11.36 -3.80 6.16
CA ASN A 139 -11.63 -4.75 7.24
C ASN A 139 -10.51 -5.80 7.35
N ALA A 140 -10.04 -6.31 6.21
CA ALA A 140 -8.91 -7.24 6.19
C ALA A 140 -7.58 -6.50 6.44
N PRO A 141 -6.58 -7.18 7.04
CA PRO A 141 -5.22 -6.67 7.12
C PRO A 141 -4.72 -6.21 5.74
N ALA A 142 -3.98 -5.10 5.70
CA ALA A 142 -3.48 -4.55 4.46
C ALA A 142 -1.95 -4.43 4.48
N VAL A 143 -1.31 -4.88 3.39
CA VAL A 143 0.14 -4.79 3.21
C VAL A 143 0.48 -3.95 1.98
N THR A 144 1.38 -3.00 2.11
CA THR A 144 1.89 -2.25 0.96
C THR A 144 3.00 -3.04 0.28
N LEU A 145 2.73 -3.56 -0.91
CA LEU A 145 3.74 -4.22 -1.73
C LEU A 145 4.58 -3.20 -2.49
N VAL A 146 3.92 -2.22 -3.10
CA VAL A 146 4.56 -1.14 -3.86
C VAL A 146 4.03 0.21 -3.39
N ALA A 147 4.90 1.04 -2.79
CA ALA A 147 4.62 2.44 -2.55
C ALA A 147 4.80 3.23 -3.85
N LYS A 148 3.85 4.11 -4.21
CA LYS A 148 3.93 4.87 -5.45
C LYS A 148 5.02 5.94 -5.39
N ASP A 149 5.97 5.85 -6.29
CA ASP A 149 6.99 6.86 -6.53
C ASP A 149 7.50 6.77 -7.97
N PHE A 150 7.03 7.66 -8.84
CA PHE A 150 7.44 7.65 -10.24
C PHE A 150 8.89 8.10 -10.46
N MET A 151 9.42 8.93 -9.55
CA MET A 151 10.78 9.49 -9.68
C MET A 151 11.85 8.43 -9.40
N THR A 152 11.56 7.48 -8.53
CA THR A 152 12.53 6.46 -8.08
C THR A 152 12.17 5.06 -8.53
N VAL A 153 11.27 4.93 -9.50
CA VAL A 153 10.76 3.62 -9.98
C VAL A 153 10.22 2.79 -8.79
N HIS A 154 9.40 3.46 -7.96
CA HIS A 154 8.76 2.89 -6.77
C HIS A 154 9.73 2.42 -5.66
N ASN A 155 10.91 3.05 -5.61
CA ASN A 155 11.89 2.85 -4.55
C ASN A 155 12.14 4.16 -3.76
N PRO A 156 11.21 4.62 -2.91
CA PRO A 156 11.35 5.89 -2.18
C PRO A 156 12.57 5.91 -1.24
N CYS A 157 13.07 4.75 -0.81
CA CYS A 157 14.27 4.66 0.02
C CYS A 157 15.51 5.21 -0.67
N SER A 158 15.57 5.15 -2.02
CA SER A 158 16.70 5.65 -2.79
C SER A 158 16.96 7.15 -2.57
N VAL A 159 15.91 7.95 -2.44
CA VAL A 159 16.03 9.40 -2.18
C VAL A 159 16.64 9.67 -0.81
N LEU A 160 16.20 8.93 0.21
CA LEU A 160 16.74 9.05 1.56
C LEU A 160 18.22 8.66 1.60
N TRP A 161 18.58 7.61 0.87
CA TRP A 161 19.97 7.16 0.76
C TRP A 161 20.86 8.20 0.04
N VAL A 162 20.42 8.74 -1.09
CA VAL A 162 21.15 9.78 -1.82
C VAL A 162 21.33 11.04 -0.96
N THR A 163 20.30 11.48 -0.24
CA THR A 163 20.37 12.61 0.69
C THR A 163 21.37 12.36 1.81
N PHE A 164 21.35 11.16 2.40
CA PHE A 164 22.32 10.78 3.43
C PHE A 164 23.76 10.85 2.92
N GLN A 165 24.02 10.31 1.71
CA GLN A 165 25.35 10.33 1.11
C GLN A 165 25.81 11.75 0.74
N SER A 166 24.90 12.59 0.25
CA SER A 166 25.17 14.00 -0.07
C SER A 166 25.61 14.78 1.16
N ASN A 167 24.87 14.64 2.27
CA ASN A 167 25.18 15.29 3.54
C ASN A 167 26.54 14.81 4.11
N ARG A 168 26.81 13.51 4.03
CA ARG A 168 28.07 12.90 4.50
C ARG A 168 29.29 13.40 3.72
N ASN A 169 29.13 13.72 2.44
CA ASN A 169 30.18 14.21 1.57
C ASN A 169 30.34 15.76 1.59
N GLY A 170 29.65 16.45 2.51
CA GLY A 170 29.75 17.90 2.71
C GLY A 170 29.15 18.73 1.58
N ARG A 171 28.38 18.13 0.67
CA ARG A 171 27.75 18.86 -0.44
C ARG A 171 26.47 19.62 -0.04
N GLY A 172 25.90 19.32 1.16
CA GLY A 172 24.82 20.11 1.79
C GLY A 172 23.54 20.33 0.96
N GLU A 173 23.50 19.82 -0.26
CA GLU A 173 22.35 19.97 -1.14
C GLU A 173 21.27 18.99 -0.72
N THR A 174 20.17 19.53 -0.20
CA THR A 174 18.95 18.76 -0.03
C THR A 174 18.43 18.36 -1.40
N VAL A 175 18.35 17.07 -1.67
CA VAL A 175 17.73 16.52 -2.91
C VAL A 175 16.23 16.82 -2.94
N PHE A 176 15.69 17.31 -1.83
CA PHE A 176 14.31 17.75 -1.76
C PHE A 176 14.19 19.20 -2.21
N PRO A 177 13.39 19.51 -3.23
CA PRO A 177 12.91 20.86 -3.40
C PRO A 177 12.29 21.28 -2.07
N GLU A 178 12.53 22.51 -1.62
CA GLU A 178 11.86 23.06 -0.43
C GLU A 178 10.36 22.71 -0.57
N VAL A 179 9.87 21.87 0.29
CA VAL A 179 8.43 21.60 0.38
C VAL A 179 7.87 22.91 0.90
N GLY A 180 7.46 23.76 -0.03
CA GLY A 180 6.97 25.09 0.28
C GLY A 180 5.89 24.99 1.34
N ALA A 181 6.01 25.84 2.35
CA ALA A 181 5.09 25.97 3.48
C ALA A 181 3.68 26.49 3.07
N THR A 182 3.21 26.15 1.87
CA THR A 182 2.04 26.77 1.24
C THR A 182 0.80 25.89 1.17
N ALA A 183 0.66 24.91 2.02
CA ALA A 183 -0.56 24.07 1.99
C ALA A 183 -1.50 24.28 3.19
N ARG A 184 -1.39 25.42 3.90
CA ARG A 184 -2.40 25.81 4.89
C ARG A 184 -2.70 27.30 4.74
N GLY A 185 -3.60 27.59 3.82
CA GLY A 185 -4.38 28.81 3.74
C GLY A 185 -5.83 28.43 3.77
#